data_2b3629434a86002f85d3dbc59a6d7dc2
#
_entry.id   2b3629434a86002f85d3dbc59a6d7dc2
#
_cell.length_a   1.000
_cell.length_b   1.000
_cell.length_c   1.000
_cell.angle_alpha   90.00
_cell.angle_beta   90.00
_cell.angle_gamma   90.00
#
_symmetry.space_group_name_H-M   'P 1'
#
loop_
_entity.id
_entity.type
_entity.pdbx_description
1 polymer ?
#
loop_
_entity_poly.entity_id
_entity_poly.type
_entity_poly.pdbx_seq_one_letter_code
_entity_poly.pdbx_strand_id
1 'polypeptide(L)'
;MNKEFKEILTGILIDPFLKKVTTVKVENDLKDFYRHIGCNLVEVVSFGDVNDLWVDEEGLLKPSGEQRFFKVSDLPFGHHGVIAGKALLLKCGDEGRTESTTLNIEDVTPRITWDKFTHNGMIYNADTGLFTNVKKLRRLLSDTNQKPTLLDSIKSIHVIE
;
A
#
# COMPACT_ATOMS: atom_id res chain seq x y z
N MET A 1 -39.73 -4.51 -6.85
CA MET A 1 -38.34 -4.04 -6.92
C MET A 1 -37.40 -5.22 -6.67
N ASN A 2 -36.76 -5.66 -7.71
CA ASN A 2 -35.79 -6.73 -7.59
C ASN A 2 -34.49 -6.15 -7.06
N LYS A 3 -34.18 -6.41 -5.80
CA LYS A 3 -32.81 -6.24 -5.32
C LYS A 3 -31.95 -7.29 -6.05
N GLU A 4 -31.09 -6.83 -6.95
CA GLU A 4 -30.03 -7.69 -7.44
C GLU A 4 -29.16 -8.10 -6.27
N PHE A 5 -29.09 -9.41 -6.03
CA PHE A 5 -28.16 -9.94 -5.04
C PHE A 5 -26.76 -9.88 -5.64
N LYS A 6 -25.94 -8.97 -5.11
CA LYS A 6 -24.52 -8.92 -5.47
C LYS A 6 -23.78 -10.02 -4.73
N GLU A 7 -22.90 -10.69 -5.44
CA GLU A 7 -22.01 -11.67 -4.86
C GLU A 7 -21.12 -11.04 -3.79
N ILE A 8 -20.97 -11.71 -2.67
CA ILE A 8 -20.08 -11.27 -1.59
C ILE A 8 -18.75 -11.99 -1.73
N LEU A 9 -17.68 -11.22 -1.85
CA LEU A 9 -16.32 -11.72 -1.99
C LEU A 9 -15.58 -11.58 -0.66
N THR A 10 -14.65 -12.51 -0.41
CA THR A 10 -13.67 -12.37 0.65
C THR A 10 -12.41 -11.77 0.05
N GLY A 11 -12.02 -10.61 0.54
CA GLY A 11 -10.80 -9.91 0.14
C GLY A 11 -9.88 -9.64 1.33
N ILE A 12 -8.74 -9.05 1.05
CA ILE A 12 -7.81 -8.58 2.07
C ILE A 12 -7.62 -7.08 1.87
N LEU A 13 -7.87 -6.31 2.93
CA LEU A 13 -7.65 -4.87 2.94
C LEU A 13 -6.30 -4.57 3.58
N ILE A 14 -5.46 -3.84 2.85
CA ILE A 14 -4.18 -3.35 3.33
C ILE A 14 -4.34 -1.86 3.61
N ASP A 15 -4.20 -1.48 4.89
CA ASP A 15 -4.49 -0.12 5.36
C ASP A 15 -3.24 0.52 5.96
N PRO A 16 -2.58 1.43 5.23
CA PRO A 16 -1.38 2.09 5.74
C PRO A 16 -1.67 3.17 6.78
N PHE A 17 -2.90 3.63 6.92
CA PHE A 17 -3.29 4.58 7.96
C PHE A 17 -3.31 3.92 9.33
N LEU A 18 -3.79 2.69 9.41
CA LEU A 18 -3.84 1.89 10.62
C LEU A 18 -2.68 0.90 10.74
N LYS A 19 -1.89 0.74 9.69
CA LYS A 19 -0.82 -0.27 9.57
C LYS A 19 -1.36 -1.67 9.84
N LYS A 20 -2.45 -2.02 9.17
CA LYS A 20 -3.16 -3.30 9.35
C LYS A 20 -3.43 -3.99 8.03
N VAL A 21 -3.36 -5.31 8.07
CA VAL A 21 -3.81 -6.22 7.02
C VAL A 21 -4.99 -7.01 7.59
N THR A 22 -6.17 -6.85 6.99
CA THR A 22 -7.40 -7.46 7.52
C THR A 22 -8.18 -8.18 6.42
N THR A 23 -8.86 -9.26 6.80
CA THR A 23 -9.82 -9.92 5.92
C THR A 23 -11.11 -9.12 5.93
N VAL A 24 -11.66 -8.86 4.75
CA VAL A 24 -12.90 -8.09 4.59
C VAL A 24 -13.88 -8.83 3.69
N LYS A 25 -15.17 -8.56 3.91
CA LYS A 25 -16.24 -8.98 3.00
C LYS A 25 -16.64 -7.78 2.16
N VAL A 26 -16.63 -7.96 0.85
CA VAL A 26 -16.98 -6.90 -0.09
C VAL A 26 -18.03 -7.41 -1.08
N GLU A 27 -18.92 -6.53 -1.49
CA GLU A 27 -19.81 -6.81 -2.62
C GLU A 27 -19.00 -6.76 -3.92
N ASN A 28 -19.28 -7.65 -4.86
CA ASN A 28 -18.62 -7.64 -6.17
C ASN A 28 -19.17 -6.50 -7.04
N ASP A 29 -18.80 -5.29 -6.68
CA ASP A 29 -19.25 -4.04 -7.27
C ASP A 29 -18.19 -2.96 -7.06
N LEU A 30 -17.88 -2.21 -8.11
CA LEU A 30 -16.91 -1.13 -8.06
C LEU A 30 -17.22 -0.09 -6.97
N LYS A 31 -18.48 0.22 -6.73
CA LYS A 31 -18.87 1.17 -5.67
C LYS A 31 -18.42 0.69 -4.30
N ASP A 32 -18.52 -0.61 -4.03
CA ASP A 32 -18.09 -1.17 -2.75
C ASP A 32 -16.57 -1.22 -2.64
N PHE A 33 -15.87 -1.49 -3.75
CA PHE A 33 -14.41 -1.42 -3.81
C PHE A 33 -13.94 0.01 -3.50
N TYR A 34 -14.56 1.02 -4.11
CA TYR A 34 -14.26 2.43 -3.85
C TYR A 34 -14.47 2.79 -2.38
N ARG A 35 -15.54 2.29 -1.79
CA ARG A 35 -15.86 2.53 -0.37
C ARG A 35 -14.78 1.96 0.56
N HIS A 36 -14.33 0.74 0.31
CA HIS A 36 -13.29 0.09 1.12
C HIS A 36 -11.92 0.77 0.94
N ILE A 37 -11.57 1.16 -0.27
CA ILE A 37 -10.30 1.80 -0.60
C ILE A 37 -10.32 3.28 -0.21
N GLY A 38 -11.49 3.91 -0.22
CA GLY A 38 -11.63 5.33 0.06
C GLY A 38 -11.25 6.20 -1.14
N CYS A 39 -11.70 5.82 -2.34
CA CYS A 39 -11.35 6.51 -3.58
C CYS A 39 -12.55 6.59 -4.54
N ASN A 40 -12.36 7.27 -5.66
CA ASN A 40 -13.35 7.39 -6.72
C ASN A 40 -12.92 6.73 -8.03
N LEU A 41 -11.66 6.38 -8.16
CA LEU A 41 -11.08 5.68 -9.30
C LEU A 41 -10.06 4.68 -8.81
N VAL A 42 -10.05 3.50 -9.41
CA VAL A 42 -9.09 2.46 -9.07
C VAL A 42 -8.27 2.05 -10.28
N GLU A 43 -7.04 1.65 -10.01
CA GLU A 43 -6.23 0.87 -10.93
C GLU A 43 -5.89 -0.47 -10.30
N VAL A 44 -5.46 -1.40 -11.12
CA VAL A 44 -5.17 -2.77 -10.70
C VAL A 44 -3.68 -3.04 -10.86
N VAL A 45 -3.06 -3.53 -9.80
CA VAL A 45 -1.65 -3.94 -9.79
C VAL A 45 -1.59 -5.44 -9.51
N SER A 46 -0.92 -6.20 -10.37
CA SER A 46 -0.77 -7.65 -10.17
C SER A 46 -0.02 -7.97 -8.89
N PHE A 47 -0.53 -8.93 -8.13
CA PHE A 47 0.05 -9.39 -6.86
C PHE A 47 0.55 -10.83 -6.92
N GLY A 48 0.78 -11.35 -8.07
CA GLY A 48 1.17 -12.75 -8.32
C GLY A 48 0.43 -13.27 -9.53
N ASP A 49 0.30 -14.59 -9.63
CA ASP A 49 -0.25 -15.20 -10.83
C ASP A 49 -1.75 -14.92 -11.02
N VAL A 50 -2.51 -14.89 -9.94
CA VAL A 50 -3.98 -14.82 -10.01
C VAL A 50 -4.61 -13.76 -9.10
N ASN A 51 -3.85 -13.12 -8.22
CA ASN A 51 -4.39 -12.07 -7.34
C ASN A 51 -4.00 -10.68 -7.84
N ASP A 52 -4.86 -9.72 -7.59
CA ASP A 52 -4.69 -8.32 -7.94
C ASP A 52 -4.91 -7.41 -6.75
N LEU A 53 -4.12 -6.35 -6.68
CA LEU A 53 -4.34 -5.23 -5.77
C LEU A 53 -5.15 -4.15 -6.49
N TRP A 54 -6.30 -3.82 -5.95
CA TRP A 54 -7.10 -2.68 -6.37
C TRP A 54 -6.68 -1.48 -5.53
N VAL A 55 -6.16 -0.45 -6.17
CA VAL A 55 -5.54 0.71 -5.53
C VAL A 55 -6.13 2.01 -6.05
N ASP A 56 -5.99 3.10 -5.29
CA ASP A 56 -6.44 4.43 -5.68
C ASP A 56 -5.60 4.95 -6.85
N GLU A 57 -6.20 5.09 -8.02
CA GLU A 57 -5.53 5.64 -9.21
C GLU A 57 -5.04 7.07 -8.97
N GLU A 58 -5.74 7.84 -8.15
CA GLU A 58 -5.42 9.23 -7.82
C GLU A 58 -4.67 9.38 -6.50
N GLY A 59 -4.13 8.29 -5.95
CA GLY A 59 -3.47 8.31 -4.65
C GLY A 59 -2.32 9.29 -4.55
N LEU A 60 -1.56 9.45 -5.64
CA LEU A 60 -0.43 10.39 -5.70
C LEU A 60 -0.85 11.85 -5.83
N LEU A 61 -2.13 12.12 -6.15
CA LEU A 61 -2.66 13.47 -6.31
C LEU A 61 -3.17 14.06 -4.99
N LYS A 62 -3.18 13.29 -3.91
CA LYS A 62 -3.58 13.78 -2.59
C LYS A 62 -2.56 14.79 -2.06
N PRO A 63 -2.98 15.80 -1.28
CA PRO A 63 -2.06 16.75 -0.69
C PRO A 63 -1.00 16.08 0.17
N SER A 64 0.19 16.67 0.14
CA SER A 64 1.34 16.17 0.91
C SER A 64 1.01 16.04 2.40
N GLY A 65 1.29 14.88 2.98
CA GLY A 65 0.99 14.58 4.38
C GLY A 65 -0.40 14.01 4.64
N GLU A 66 -1.34 14.11 3.71
CA GLU A 66 -2.69 13.52 3.87
C GLU A 66 -2.76 12.06 3.43
N GLN A 67 -1.79 11.61 2.67
CA GLN A 67 -1.72 10.24 2.19
C GLN A 67 -0.74 9.42 3.03
N ARG A 68 -1.01 8.12 3.10
CA ARG A 68 -0.10 7.14 3.69
C ARG A 68 0.24 6.10 2.63
N PHE A 69 1.45 5.56 2.72
CA PHE A 69 2.00 4.62 1.75
C PHE A 69 2.38 3.32 2.45
N PHE A 70 2.47 2.27 1.67
CA PHE A 70 3.12 1.03 2.11
C PHE A 70 3.92 0.46 0.96
N LYS A 71 4.87 -0.41 1.27
CA LYS A 71 5.67 -1.09 0.26
C LYS A 71 5.36 -2.57 0.29
N VAL A 72 5.18 -3.14 -0.90
CA VAL A 72 4.98 -4.57 -1.11
C VAL A 72 6.23 -5.14 -1.76
N SER A 73 6.79 -6.20 -1.20
CA SER A 73 7.94 -6.90 -1.79
C SER A 73 7.49 -7.83 -2.93
N ASP A 74 8.38 -8.01 -3.90
CA ASP A 74 8.27 -9.05 -4.94
C ASP A 74 7.01 -8.96 -5.81
N LEU A 75 6.61 -7.74 -6.18
CA LEU A 75 5.53 -7.59 -7.16
C LEU A 75 6.04 -7.97 -8.55
N PRO A 76 5.20 -8.63 -9.36
CA PRO A 76 5.58 -9.04 -10.71
C PRO A 76 5.82 -7.86 -11.65
N PHE A 77 6.48 -8.13 -12.77
CA PHE A 77 6.76 -7.16 -13.84
C PHE A 77 7.62 -5.95 -13.41
N GLY A 78 8.46 -6.12 -12.37
CA GLY A 78 9.36 -5.07 -11.93
C GLY A 78 8.69 -3.86 -11.30
N HIS A 79 7.47 -3.99 -10.82
CA HIS A 79 6.78 -2.92 -10.12
C HIS A 79 7.56 -2.53 -8.85
N HIS A 80 7.72 -1.21 -8.61
CA HIS A 80 8.50 -0.72 -7.46
C HIS A 80 7.91 -1.04 -6.09
N GLY A 81 6.64 -1.47 -6.03
CA GLY A 81 5.99 -1.94 -4.82
C GLY A 81 5.46 -0.85 -3.88
N VAL A 82 5.66 0.43 -4.18
CA VAL A 82 5.15 1.52 -3.34
C VAL A 82 3.74 1.87 -3.74
N ILE A 83 2.82 1.75 -2.80
CA ILE A 83 1.39 1.94 -3.00
C ILE A 83 0.90 3.10 -2.14
N ALA A 84 0.13 4.00 -2.73
CA ALA A 84 -0.49 5.13 -2.05
C ALA A 84 -1.90 4.78 -1.59
N GLY A 85 -2.18 4.92 -0.30
CA GLY A 85 -3.50 4.68 0.25
C GLY A 85 -3.80 3.21 0.53
N LYS A 86 -5.06 2.91 0.79
CA LYS A 86 -5.52 1.54 1.05
C LYS A 86 -5.58 0.74 -0.24
N ALA A 87 -5.36 -0.56 -0.13
CA ALA A 87 -5.48 -1.48 -1.24
C ALA A 87 -6.37 -2.67 -0.88
N LEU A 88 -7.13 -3.13 -1.86
CA LEU A 88 -8.01 -4.29 -1.73
C LEU A 88 -7.47 -5.42 -2.60
N LEU A 89 -7.16 -6.55 -1.99
CA LEU A 89 -6.64 -7.73 -2.67
C LEU A 89 -7.79 -8.70 -2.99
N LEU A 90 -7.96 -8.99 -4.25
CA LEU A 90 -8.95 -9.94 -4.77
C LEU A 90 -8.30 -10.82 -5.83
N LYS A 91 -8.96 -11.92 -6.18
CA LYS A 91 -8.50 -12.80 -7.25
C LYS A 91 -9.06 -12.37 -8.60
N CYS A 92 -8.23 -12.39 -9.62
CA CYS A 92 -8.66 -12.34 -11.01
C CYS A 92 -8.83 -13.77 -11.52
N GLY A 93 -10.09 -14.20 -11.62
CA GLY A 93 -10.43 -15.54 -12.09
C GLY A 93 -10.52 -15.64 -13.61
N ASP A 94 -11.10 -16.73 -14.07
CA ASP A 94 -11.29 -17.01 -15.49
C ASP A 94 -12.12 -15.91 -16.16
N GLU A 95 -11.76 -15.57 -17.40
CA GLU A 95 -12.43 -14.54 -18.21
C GLU A 95 -12.44 -13.14 -17.58
N GLY A 96 -11.45 -12.84 -16.73
CA GLY A 96 -11.35 -11.55 -16.05
C GLY A 96 -12.36 -11.32 -14.93
N ARG A 97 -13.02 -12.38 -14.46
CA ARG A 97 -14.02 -12.31 -13.40
C ARG A 97 -13.32 -12.06 -12.05
N THR A 98 -13.83 -11.09 -11.30
CA THR A 98 -13.33 -10.83 -9.95
C THR A 98 -13.90 -11.85 -8.97
N GLU A 99 -13.04 -12.47 -8.19
CA GLU A 99 -13.37 -13.53 -7.25
C GLU A 99 -12.74 -13.28 -5.88
N SER A 100 -13.18 -14.02 -4.87
CA SER A 100 -12.52 -14.01 -3.55
C SER A 100 -11.05 -14.38 -3.68
N THR A 101 -10.20 -13.69 -2.93
CA THR A 101 -8.77 -14.00 -2.91
C THR A 101 -8.52 -15.42 -2.40
N THR A 102 -7.49 -16.07 -2.94
CA THR A 102 -7.02 -17.38 -2.48
C THR A 102 -6.03 -17.26 -1.33
N LEU A 103 -5.59 -16.04 -1.02
CA LEU A 103 -4.61 -15.76 0.02
C LEU A 103 -5.28 -15.46 1.36
N ASN A 104 -4.52 -15.61 2.43
CA ASN A 104 -4.92 -15.17 3.76
C ASN A 104 -3.94 -14.10 4.28
N ILE A 105 -4.24 -13.52 5.44
CA ILE A 105 -3.42 -12.42 5.97
C ILE A 105 -1.98 -12.85 6.29
N GLU A 106 -1.76 -14.11 6.62
CA GLU A 106 -0.42 -14.66 6.90
C GLU A 106 0.43 -14.73 5.62
N ASP A 107 -0.20 -14.85 4.45
CA ASP A 107 0.49 -14.82 3.16
C ASP A 107 0.91 -13.41 2.76
N VAL A 108 0.17 -12.40 3.17
CA VAL A 108 0.33 -11.01 2.74
C VAL A 108 1.19 -10.20 3.70
N THR A 109 0.96 -10.33 5.00
CA THR A 109 1.61 -9.51 6.04
C THR A 109 3.14 -9.50 5.94
N PRO A 110 3.84 -10.62 5.71
CA PRO A 110 5.30 -10.61 5.62
C PRO A 110 5.85 -9.81 4.44
N ARG A 111 5.01 -9.53 3.43
CA ARG A 111 5.39 -8.79 2.23
C ARG A 111 5.20 -7.28 2.37
N ILE A 112 4.60 -6.81 3.47
CA ILE A 112 4.23 -5.40 3.66
C ILE A 112 5.24 -4.71 4.57
N THR A 113 5.74 -3.56 4.12
CA THR A 113 6.56 -2.65 4.92
C THR A 113 5.81 -1.34 5.09
N TRP A 114 5.60 -0.93 6.35
CA TRP A 114 4.77 0.23 6.69
C TRP A 114 5.52 1.53 6.79
N ASP A 115 6.82 1.46 7.06
CA ASP A 115 7.62 2.64 7.43
C ASP A 115 9.08 2.45 7.04
N LYS A 116 9.81 3.55 6.93
CA LYS A 116 11.27 3.57 6.73
C LYS A 116 11.73 2.76 5.51
N PHE A 117 10.97 2.80 4.44
CA PHE A 117 11.42 2.26 3.15
C PHE A 117 11.89 3.38 2.23
N THR A 118 12.76 3.03 1.29
CA THR A 118 13.30 3.98 0.31
C THR A 118 12.60 3.85 -1.04
N HIS A 119 12.46 4.96 -1.74
CA HIS A 119 11.93 5.01 -3.09
C HIS A 119 12.51 6.24 -3.80
N ASN A 120 13.16 6.03 -4.94
CA ASN A 120 13.76 7.11 -5.76
C ASN A 120 14.69 8.03 -4.93
N GLY A 121 15.51 7.45 -4.05
CA GLY A 121 16.45 8.21 -3.22
C GLY A 121 15.83 8.93 -2.04
N MET A 122 14.55 8.68 -1.78
CA MET A 122 13.84 9.26 -0.64
C MET A 122 13.47 8.19 0.38
N ILE A 123 13.34 8.58 1.64
CA ILE A 123 12.90 7.74 2.76
C ILE A 123 11.49 8.13 3.15
N TYR A 124 10.63 7.15 3.31
CA TYR A 124 9.26 7.33 3.78
C TYR A 124 9.20 7.35 5.30
N ASN A 125 8.44 8.32 5.82
CA ASN A 125 8.08 8.41 7.24
C ASN A 125 6.57 8.21 7.39
N ALA A 126 6.17 7.12 8.03
CA ALA A 126 4.76 6.79 8.20
C ALA A 126 4.02 7.73 9.16
N ASP A 127 4.71 8.38 10.10
CA ASP A 127 4.08 9.29 11.05
C ASP A 127 3.59 10.57 10.36
N THR A 128 4.33 11.04 9.37
CA THR A 128 4.01 12.27 8.63
C THR A 128 3.39 12.01 7.26
N GLY A 129 3.57 10.80 6.71
CA GLY A 129 3.18 10.48 5.34
C GLY A 129 4.08 11.11 4.28
N LEU A 130 5.25 11.59 4.66
CA LEU A 130 6.17 12.32 3.77
C LEU A 130 7.38 11.48 3.39
N PHE A 131 7.88 11.77 2.18
CA PHE A 131 9.17 11.28 1.71
C PHE A 131 10.21 12.39 1.88
N THR A 132 11.37 12.02 2.43
CA THR A 132 12.49 12.96 2.62
C THR A 132 13.72 12.45 1.88
N ASN A 133 14.44 13.36 1.22
CA ASN A 133 15.66 13.01 0.52
C ASN A 133 16.73 12.55 1.50
N VAL A 134 17.28 11.36 1.31
CA VAL A 134 18.28 10.75 2.21
C VAL A 134 19.54 11.59 2.34
N LYS A 135 20.05 12.11 1.23
CA LYS A 135 21.27 12.95 1.22
C LYS A 135 21.04 14.25 1.96
N LYS A 136 19.89 14.89 1.76
CA LYS A 136 19.51 16.11 2.46
C LYS A 136 19.38 15.88 3.96
N LEU A 137 18.76 14.77 4.36
CA LEU A 137 18.62 14.41 5.77
C LEU A 137 19.97 14.16 6.44
N ARG A 138 20.87 13.42 5.79
CA ARG A 138 22.23 13.19 6.29
C ARG A 138 23.01 14.49 6.42
N ARG A 139 22.88 15.40 5.48
CA ARG A 139 23.52 16.73 5.52
C ARG A 139 23.01 17.56 6.70
N LEU A 140 21.71 17.60 6.90
CA LEU A 140 21.10 18.30 8.04
C LEU A 140 21.59 17.74 9.38
N LEU A 141 21.74 16.43 9.49
CA LEU A 141 22.23 15.78 10.72
C LEU A 141 23.70 16.04 10.97
N SER A 142 24.54 16.14 9.93
CA SER A 142 25.96 16.45 10.08
C SER A 142 26.22 17.92 10.50
N ASP A 143 25.35 18.84 10.06
CA ASP A 143 25.51 20.29 10.32
C ASP A 143 24.98 20.74 11.67
N THR A 144 24.21 19.95 12.39
CA THR A 144 23.43 20.44 13.53
C THR A 144 23.64 19.73 14.86
N ASN A 145 24.66 18.92 15.09
CA ASN A 145 24.83 18.18 16.36
C ASN A 145 23.55 17.55 16.88
N GLN A 146 22.84 16.89 16.02
CA GLN A 146 21.44 16.57 16.23
C GLN A 146 21.17 15.29 17.01
N LYS A 147 20.04 15.32 17.63
CA LYS A 147 19.40 14.36 18.51
C LYS A 147 19.67 12.91 18.14
N PRO A 148 20.12 12.08 19.11
CA PRO A 148 20.42 10.65 18.90
C PRO A 148 19.31 9.86 18.24
N THR A 149 18.04 10.22 18.49
CA THR A 149 16.86 9.56 17.94
C THR A 149 16.75 9.61 16.41
N LEU A 150 17.17 10.71 15.78
CA LEU A 150 17.14 10.82 14.31
C LEU A 150 18.28 10.02 13.68
N LEU A 151 19.45 9.99 14.32
CA LEU A 151 20.60 9.20 13.88
C LEU A 151 20.29 7.69 13.97
N ASP A 152 19.65 7.27 15.05
CA ASP A 152 19.23 5.87 15.24
C ASP A 152 18.20 5.45 14.19
N SER A 153 17.28 6.34 13.83
CA SER A 153 16.31 6.12 12.75
C SER A 153 16.98 5.90 11.40
N ILE A 154 18.05 6.64 11.10
CA ILE A 154 18.80 6.49 9.85
C ILE A 154 19.59 5.18 9.85
N LYS A 155 20.20 4.78 10.97
CA LYS A 155 20.97 3.53 11.08
C LYS A 155 20.10 2.28 10.92
N SER A 156 18.82 2.36 11.26
CA SER A 156 17.88 1.26 11.12
C SER A 156 17.27 1.12 9.72
N ILE A 157 17.60 2.03 8.80
CA ILE A 157 17.08 2.01 7.45
C ILE A 157 17.86 1.02 6.60
N HIS A 158 17.18 -0.01 6.13
CA HIS A 158 17.69 -0.90 5.11
C HIS A 158 17.54 -0.21 3.75
N VAL A 159 18.65 0.29 3.21
CA VAL A 159 18.66 0.81 1.85
C VAL A 159 18.65 -0.41 0.91
N ILE A 160 17.52 -0.65 0.30
CA ILE A 160 17.43 -1.58 -0.83
C ILE A 160 17.77 -0.76 -2.07
N GLU A 161 18.97 -0.94 -2.58
CA GLU A 161 19.37 -0.40 -3.87
C GLU A 161 18.63 -1.11 -5.00
#